data_a31de233248e693f4cbabbaf29fd6e82
#
_entry.id   a31de233248e693f4cbabbaf29fd6e82
#
_cell.length_a   1.000
_cell.length_b   1.000
_cell.length_c   1.000
_cell.angle_alpha   90.00
_cell.angle_beta   90.00
_cell.angle_gamma   90.00
#
_symmetry.space_group_name_H-M   'P 1'
#
loop_
_entity.id
_entity.type
_entity.pdbx_description
1 polymer ?
#
loop_
_entity_poly.entity_id
_entity_poly.type
_entity_poly.pdbx_seq_one_letter_code
_entity_poly.pdbx_strand_id
1 'polypeptide(L)'
;MVLTLRGTPFLYFGDEIGMVEVPVTRDDVRDPAGELGTQPGRDPGRTPMQWNAGPGAGFTREGVRPWLPIGDARANNVEDQRRDPGSVLRLCRDLIALRRETSDLRSGAYSSLPSPPGAWSWRRGPCDDRRRQSLRTGGSRCRVGPGTIAIGTDRSRDGETFDGDLSLGPWEGAVLRVARA
;
A
#
# COMPACT_ATOMS: atom_id res chain seq x y z
N MET A 1 2.37 -0.18 -4.09
CA MET A 1 3.54 0.03 -4.96
C MET A 1 4.63 -1.01 -4.68
N VAL A 2 5.24 -1.09 -3.50
CA VAL A 2 6.38 -2.00 -3.20
C VAL A 2 6.13 -3.46 -3.57
N LEU A 3 4.91 -3.97 -3.40
CA LEU A 3 4.54 -5.35 -3.72
C LEU A 3 4.58 -5.70 -5.22
N THR A 4 4.66 -4.71 -6.11
CA THR A 4 4.66 -4.91 -7.56
C THR A 4 5.99 -4.55 -8.23
N LEU A 5 6.90 -3.91 -7.50
CA LEU A 5 8.25 -3.61 -7.98
C LEU A 5 9.14 -4.87 -8.01
N ARG A 6 10.26 -4.75 -8.73
CA ARG A 6 11.32 -5.77 -8.72
C ARG A 6 12.04 -5.74 -7.37
N GLY A 7 12.44 -6.89 -6.89
CA GLY A 7 13.16 -7.06 -5.64
C GLY A 7 12.28 -7.66 -4.55
N THR A 8 12.85 -7.82 -3.37
CA THR A 8 12.13 -8.30 -2.18
C THR A 8 11.32 -7.15 -1.61
N PRO A 9 9.99 -7.28 -1.51
CA PRO A 9 9.16 -6.27 -0.90
C PRO A 9 9.33 -6.30 0.62
N PHE A 10 9.51 -5.13 1.22
CA PHE A 10 9.47 -4.96 2.67
C PHE A 10 8.21 -4.16 3.02
N LEU A 11 7.44 -4.69 3.95
CA LEU A 11 6.35 -3.98 4.60
C LEU A 11 6.76 -3.78 6.06
N TYR A 12 6.69 -2.56 6.52
CA TYR A 12 6.84 -2.27 7.94
C TYR A 12 5.51 -2.56 8.63
N PHE A 13 5.55 -2.95 9.92
CA PHE A 13 4.31 -3.24 10.64
C PHE A 13 3.42 -1.98 10.67
N GLY A 14 2.13 -2.18 10.38
CA GLY A 14 1.17 -1.10 10.25
C GLY A 14 0.99 -0.56 8.83
N ASP A 15 1.95 -0.75 7.91
CA ASP A 15 1.77 -0.39 6.49
C ASP A 15 0.54 -1.10 5.90
N GLU A 16 0.32 -2.36 6.31
CA GLU A 16 -0.77 -3.20 5.81
C GLU A 16 -2.16 -2.74 6.24
N ILE A 17 -2.27 -1.88 7.23
CA ILE A 17 -3.53 -1.25 7.63
C ILE A 17 -3.52 0.26 7.39
N GLY A 18 -2.45 0.81 6.81
CA GLY A 18 -2.31 2.24 6.59
C GLY A 18 -2.19 3.03 7.90
N MET A 19 -1.44 2.51 8.88
CA MET A 19 -1.14 3.27 10.10
C MET A 19 -0.48 4.60 9.75
N VAL A 20 -0.88 5.63 10.45
CA VAL A 20 -0.27 6.95 10.38
C VAL A 20 0.63 7.21 11.59
N GLU A 21 1.58 8.11 11.44
CA GLU A 21 2.40 8.58 12.56
C GLU A 21 1.53 9.18 13.65
N VAL A 22 1.85 8.86 14.90
CA VAL A 22 1.15 9.39 16.08
C VAL A 22 2.07 10.41 16.76
N PRO A 23 1.60 11.63 17.02
CA PRO A 23 2.38 12.61 17.77
C PRO A 23 2.82 12.06 19.13
N VAL A 24 4.11 12.14 19.42
CA VAL A 24 4.70 11.70 20.68
C VAL A 24 5.10 12.93 21.48
N THR A 25 4.62 13.02 22.72
CA THR A 25 4.99 14.11 23.61
C THR A 25 6.44 13.96 24.09
N ARG A 26 7.07 15.06 24.52
CA ARG A 26 8.46 15.06 24.97
C ARG A 26 8.71 14.04 26.10
N ASP A 27 7.74 13.86 26.98
CA ASP A 27 7.85 12.93 28.11
C ASP A 27 7.74 11.46 27.68
N ASP A 28 7.21 11.21 26.49
CA ASP A 28 7.01 9.87 25.92
C ASP A 28 8.11 9.47 24.94
N VAL A 29 9.00 10.39 24.57
CA VAL A 29 10.12 10.08 23.63
C VAL A 29 10.99 8.97 24.19
N ARG A 30 11.30 7.99 23.35
CA ARG A 30 12.15 6.82 23.65
C ARG A 30 13.33 6.71 22.69
N ASP A 31 13.22 7.29 21.49
CA ASP A 31 14.32 7.30 20.53
C ASP A 31 15.42 8.26 20.98
N PRO A 32 16.66 7.80 21.22
CA PRO A 32 17.77 8.68 21.63
C PRO A 32 17.99 9.88 20.69
N ALA A 33 17.73 9.73 19.40
CA ALA A 33 17.85 10.85 18.46
C ALA A 33 16.80 11.96 18.75
N GLY A 34 15.58 11.57 19.16
CA GLY A 34 14.54 12.49 19.60
C GLY A 34 14.84 13.10 20.96
N GLU A 35 15.37 12.32 21.90
CA GLU A 35 15.77 12.80 23.24
C GLU A 35 16.84 13.89 23.17
N LEU A 36 17.83 13.71 22.31
CA LEU A 36 18.90 14.69 22.11
C LEU A 36 18.45 15.94 21.35
N GLY A 37 17.25 15.92 20.77
CA GLY A 37 16.70 17.03 19.99
C GLY A 37 17.51 17.40 18.74
N THR A 38 18.42 16.53 18.30
CA THR A 38 19.31 16.76 17.16
C THR A 38 18.65 16.42 15.83
N GLN A 39 17.62 15.55 15.84
CA GLN A 39 16.84 15.14 14.68
C GLN A 39 15.42 14.74 15.10
N PRO A 40 14.44 14.73 14.17
CA PRO A 40 13.13 14.11 14.44
C PRO A 40 13.34 12.66 14.86
N GLY A 41 12.78 12.28 16.01
CA GLY A 41 12.81 10.90 16.48
C GLY A 41 11.97 9.99 15.57
N ARG A 42 12.15 8.69 15.69
CA ARG A 42 11.43 7.66 14.91
C ARG A 42 10.20 7.12 15.65
N ASP A 43 9.98 7.55 16.89
CA ASP A 43 8.89 7.07 17.74
C ASP A 43 7.50 7.24 17.16
N PRO A 44 7.16 8.34 16.44
CA PRO A 44 5.85 8.49 15.80
C PRO A 44 5.45 7.34 14.88
N GLY A 45 6.42 6.74 14.18
CA GLY A 45 6.21 5.57 13.32
C GLY A 45 6.40 4.21 14.01
N ARG A 46 6.61 4.19 15.35
CA ARG A 46 6.85 2.96 16.13
C ARG A 46 5.79 2.71 17.20
N THR A 47 4.68 3.39 17.10
CA THR A 47 3.56 3.29 18.04
C THR A 47 2.87 1.93 17.95
N PRO A 48 2.20 1.48 19.02
CA PRO A 48 1.52 0.19 19.03
C PRO A 48 0.48 0.05 17.93
N MET A 49 0.43 -1.14 17.30
CA MET A 49 -0.54 -1.46 16.26
C MET A 49 -1.96 -1.57 16.84
N GLN A 50 -2.91 -1.00 16.13
CA GLN A 50 -4.33 -1.05 16.49
C GLN A 50 -4.96 -2.37 15.98
N TRP A 51 -5.23 -3.32 16.87
CA TRP A 51 -5.85 -4.59 16.52
C TRP A 51 -7.37 -4.52 16.49
N ASN A 52 -7.97 -3.72 17.38
CA ASN A 52 -9.42 -3.48 17.43
C ASN A 52 -9.71 -2.09 18.02
N ALA A 53 -10.99 -1.70 18.01
CA ALA A 53 -11.44 -0.39 18.52
C ALA A 53 -11.64 -0.34 20.05
N GLY A 54 -11.37 -1.43 20.78
CA GLY A 54 -11.56 -1.53 22.22
C GLY A 54 -10.44 -0.85 23.03
N PRO A 55 -10.57 -0.86 24.37
CA PRO A 55 -9.55 -0.35 25.28
C PRO A 55 -8.19 -1.02 25.03
N GLY A 56 -7.12 -0.20 25.02
CA GLY A 56 -5.78 -0.69 24.72
C GLY A 56 -5.59 -1.14 23.26
N ALA A 57 -6.58 -0.90 22.38
CA ALA A 57 -6.59 -1.25 20.96
C ALA A 57 -6.28 -2.73 20.68
N GLY A 58 -6.58 -3.64 21.61
CA GLY A 58 -6.21 -5.05 21.53
C GLY A 58 -4.70 -5.31 21.62
N PHE A 59 -3.90 -4.29 21.84
CA PHE A 59 -2.45 -4.36 21.99
C PHE A 59 -2.05 -4.57 23.46
N THR A 60 -2.68 -3.83 24.38
CA THR A 60 -2.51 -3.99 25.82
C THR A 60 -3.85 -4.32 26.49
N ARG A 61 -3.79 -4.78 27.74
CA ARG A 61 -4.97 -4.85 28.61
C ARG A 61 -5.44 -3.44 28.92
N GLU A 62 -6.74 -3.29 29.22
CA GLU A 62 -7.30 -2.05 29.69
C GLU A 62 -6.54 -1.52 30.91
N GLY A 63 -6.28 -0.21 30.95
CA GLY A 63 -5.55 0.45 32.05
C GLY A 63 -4.03 0.29 31.98
N VAL A 64 -3.49 -0.53 31.09
CA VAL A 64 -2.03 -0.69 30.93
C VAL A 64 -1.53 0.31 29.88
N ARG A 65 -0.62 1.20 30.29
CA ARG A 65 0.03 2.15 29.38
C ARG A 65 1.12 1.45 28.55
N PRO A 66 1.06 1.48 27.23
CA PRO A 66 2.13 0.97 26.37
C PRO A 66 3.35 1.91 26.39
N TRP A 67 4.46 1.50 25.73
CA TRP A 67 5.70 2.30 25.67
C TRP A 67 5.55 3.62 24.90
N LEU A 68 4.65 3.70 23.95
CA LEU A 68 4.30 4.88 23.16
C LEU A 68 2.77 5.00 23.08
N PRO A 69 2.23 6.18 22.77
CA PRO A 69 0.79 6.36 22.63
C PRO A 69 0.22 5.47 21.50
N ILE A 70 -1.00 5.02 21.67
CA ILE A 70 -1.76 4.31 20.63
C ILE A 70 -2.44 5.35 19.75
N GLY A 71 -2.42 5.13 18.43
CA GLY A 71 -3.14 5.96 17.47
C GLY A 71 -4.67 5.81 17.58
N ASP A 72 -5.41 6.46 16.68
CA ASP A 72 -6.87 6.37 16.66
C ASP A 72 -7.34 4.99 16.19
N ALA A 73 -7.51 4.08 17.15
CA ALA A 73 -7.96 2.72 16.90
C ALA A 73 -9.43 2.64 16.43
N ARG A 74 -10.23 3.70 16.60
CA ARG A 74 -11.59 3.74 16.08
C ARG A 74 -11.61 4.10 14.59
N ALA A 75 -10.71 4.96 14.17
CA ALA A 75 -10.58 5.31 12.76
C ALA A 75 -9.88 4.22 11.94
N ASN A 76 -8.94 3.50 12.56
CA ASN A 76 -8.13 2.51 11.84
C ASN A 76 -7.72 1.33 12.75
N ASN A 77 -8.17 0.13 12.42
CA ASN A 77 -7.76 -1.08 13.14
C ASN A 77 -7.89 -2.34 12.27
N VAL A 78 -7.20 -3.40 12.68
CA VAL A 78 -7.16 -4.69 11.95
C VAL A 78 -8.54 -5.36 11.90
N GLU A 79 -9.30 -5.34 12.99
CA GLU A 79 -10.57 -6.06 13.09
C GLU A 79 -11.60 -5.53 12.10
N ASP A 80 -11.76 -4.22 12.01
CA ASP A 80 -12.69 -3.57 11.09
C ASP A 80 -12.22 -3.75 9.64
N GLN A 81 -10.93 -3.58 9.37
CA GLN A 81 -10.38 -3.77 8.04
C GLN A 81 -10.46 -5.22 7.54
N ARG A 82 -10.49 -6.22 8.41
CA ARG A 82 -10.75 -7.62 8.02
C ARG A 82 -12.15 -7.81 7.46
N ARG A 83 -13.11 -7.02 7.90
CA ARG A 83 -14.52 -7.09 7.47
C ARG A 83 -14.79 -6.25 6.22
N ASP A 84 -13.96 -5.24 5.96
CA ASP A 84 -14.09 -4.34 4.82
C ASP A 84 -13.33 -4.84 3.60
N PRO A 85 -14.00 -5.25 2.50
CA PRO A 85 -13.35 -5.68 1.27
C PRO A 85 -12.58 -4.57 0.56
N GLY A 86 -12.92 -3.29 0.81
CA GLY A 86 -12.23 -2.11 0.27
C GLY A 86 -11.00 -1.67 1.05
N SER A 87 -10.71 -2.30 2.18
CA SER A 87 -9.65 -1.87 3.10
C SER A 87 -8.23 -2.05 2.55
N VAL A 88 -7.30 -1.30 3.13
CA VAL A 88 -5.85 -1.42 2.84
C VAL A 88 -5.35 -2.82 3.18
N LEU A 89 -5.83 -3.41 4.29
CA LEU A 89 -5.46 -4.76 4.69
C LEU A 89 -5.84 -5.81 3.63
N ARG A 90 -7.05 -5.69 3.08
CA ARG A 90 -7.49 -6.58 2.00
C ARG A 90 -6.67 -6.36 0.73
N LEU A 91 -6.43 -5.10 0.35
CA LEU A 91 -5.57 -4.76 -0.78
C LEU A 91 -4.17 -5.37 -0.63
N CYS A 92 -3.53 -5.23 0.53
CA CYS A 92 -2.21 -5.80 0.79
C CYS A 92 -2.21 -7.32 0.69
N ARG A 93 -3.20 -8.00 1.27
CA ARG A 93 -3.34 -9.48 1.19
C ARG A 93 -3.50 -9.95 -0.24
N ASP A 94 -4.36 -9.31 -1.01
CA ASP A 94 -4.65 -9.69 -2.39
C ASP A 94 -3.46 -9.41 -3.31
N LEU A 95 -2.73 -8.31 -3.11
CA LEU A 95 -1.48 -8.03 -3.82
C LEU A 95 -0.38 -9.05 -3.48
N ILE A 96 -0.27 -9.50 -2.23
CA ILE A 96 0.66 -10.55 -1.83
C ILE A 96 0.28 -11.88 -2.51
N ALA A 97 -1.01 -12.23 -2.53
CA ALA A 97 -1.51 -13.42 -3.22
C ALA A 97 -1.21 -13.34 -4.72
N LEU A 98 -1.58 -12.23 -5.37
CA LEU A 98 -1.27 -12.00 -6.78
C LEU A 98 0.22 -12.13 -7.09
N ARG A 99 1.09 -11.57 -6.24
CA ARG A 99 2.54 -11.69 -6.40
C ARG A 99 3.01 -13.14 -6.28
N ARG A 100 2.45 -13.93 -5.37
CA ARG A 100 2.79 -15.36 -5.20
C ARG A 100 2.36 -16.20 -6.40
N GLU A 101 1.22 -15.89 -6.99
CA GLU A 101 0.65 -16.61 -8.12
C GLU A 101 1.30 -16.21 -9.46
N THR A 102 1.81 -14.99 -9.57
CA THR A 102 2.35 -14.43 -10.82
C THR A 102 3.87 -14.49 -10.82
N SER A 103 4.45 -15.36 -11.65
CA SER A 103 5.91 -15.50 -11.81
C SER A 103 6.58 -14.18 -12.18
N ASP A 104 5.96 -13.40 -13.07
CA ASP A 104 6.48 -12.12 -13.52
C ASP A 104 6.64 -11.12 -12.38
N LEU A 105 5.71 -11.11 -11.41
CA LEU A 105 5.81 -10.25 -10.22
C LEU A 105 6.90 -10.69 -9.26
N ARG A 106 7.21 -12.00 -9.22
CA ARG A 106 8.27 -12.55 -8.36
C ARG A 106 9.66 -12.31 -8.94
N SER A 107 9.89 -12.79 -10.17
CA SER A 107 11.22 -12.87 -10.79
C SER A 107 11.31 -12.24 -12.17
N GLY A 108 10.18 -11.79 -12.75
CA GLY A 108 10.16 -11.21 -14.09
C GLY A 108 11.00 -9.93 -14.21
N ALA A 109 11.45 -9.65 -15.43
CA ALA A 109 12.16 -8.41 -15.74
C ALA A 109 11.33 -7.17 -15.34
N TYR A 110 12.03 -6.07 -15.11
CA TYR A 110 11.43 -4.77 -14.85
C TYR A 110 11.78 -3.82 -15.99
N SER A 111 10.77 -3.10 -16.48
CA SER A 111 10.97 -2.02 -17.45
C SER A 111 10.10 -0.83 -17.07
N SER A 112 10.69 0.35 -16.91
CA SER A 112 9.95 1.60 -16.81
C SER A 112 9.29 1.90 -18.14
N LEU A 113 8.10 2.46 -18.10
CA LEU A 113 7.32 2.82 -19.30
C LEU A 113 7.14 4.32 -19.37
N PRO A 114 7.03 4.89 -20.59
CA PRO A 114 6.63 6.28 -20.74
C PRO A 114 5.30 6.54 -20.01
N SER A 115 5.28 7.61 -19.24
CA SER A 115 4.13 7.98 -18.42
C SER A 115 3.89 9.48 -18.52
N PRO A 116 2.63 9.95 -18.50
CA PRO A 116 2.34 11.38 -18.44
C PRO A 116 2.82 11.97 -17.10
N PRO A 117 2.97 13.29 -17.00
CA PRO A 117 3.30 13.96 -15.75
C PRO A 117 2.39 13.53 -14.60
N GLY A 118 2.98 13.31 -13.41
CA GLY A 118 2.27 12.85 -12.22
C GLY A 118 1.91 11.36 -12.23
N ALA A 119 2.33 10.59 -13.23
CA ALA A 119 2.14 9.15 -13.28
C ALA A 119 3.47 8.40 -13.32
N TRP A 120 3.46 7.18 -12.81
CA TRP A 120 4.57 6.24 -12.96
C TRP A 120 4.05 4.88 -13.38
N SER A 121 4.56 4.38 -14.52
CA SER A 121 4.15 3.11 -15.09
C SER A 121 5.37 2.22 -15.30
N TRP A 122 5.19 0.92 -15.05
CA TRP A 122 6.22 -0.07 -15.32
C TRP A 122 5.60 -1.39 -15.76
N ARG A 123 6.43 -2.21 -16.37
CA ARG A 123 6.11 -3.58 -16.76
C ARG A 123 6.92 -4.57 -15.93
N ARG A 124 6.29 -5.68 -15.62
CA ARG A 124 6.92 -6.87 -15.07
C ARG A 124 6.72 -8.04 -16.05
N GLY A 125 7.78 -8.82 -16.28
CA GLY A 125 7.77 -9.94 -17.21
C GLY A 125 8.69 -9.77 -18.41
N PRO A 126 8.65 -10.68 -19.40
CA PRO A 126 9.44 -10.59 -20.64
C PRO A 126 9.17 -9.30 -21.40
N CYS A 127 10.17 -8.80 -22.13
CA CYS A 127 10.01 -7.57 -22.91
C CYS A 127 8.92 -7.68 -24.00
N ASP A 128 8.59 -8.89 -24.44
CA ASP A 128 7.54 -9.16 -25.43
C ASP A 128 6.14 -9.32 -24.84
N ASP A 129 6.02 -9.43 -23.51
CA ASP A 129 4.74 -9.58 -22.84
C ASP A 129 4.26 -8.20 -22.36
N ARG A 130 3.21 -7.67 -22.99
CA ARG A 130 2.67 -6.31 -22.76
C ARG A 130 1.89 -6.18 -21.44
N ARG A 131 2.23 -6.94 -20.41
CA ARG A 131 1.64 -6.80 -19.08
C ARG A 131 2.15 -5.52 -18.42
N ARG A 132 1.31 -4.50 -18.35
CA ARG A 132 1.63 -3.19 -17.77
C ARG A 132 1.11 -3.11 -16.35
N GLN A 133 1.88 -2.45 -15.50
CA GLN A 133 1.45 -2.05 -14.17
C GLN A 133 1.64 -0.53 -14.08
N SER A 134 0.61 0.16 -13.63
CA SER A 134 0.65 1.62 -13.53
C SER A 134 0.30 2.05 -12.11
N LEU A 135 1.06 3.00 -11.60
CA LEU A 135 0.72 3.72 -10.37
C LEU A 135 0.67 5.21 -10.69
N ARG A 136 -0.29 5.94 -10.11
CA ARG A 136 -0.47 7.35 -10.42
C ARG A 136 -0.77 8.21 -9.20
N THR A 137 -0.25 9.44 -9.28
CA THR A 137 -0.63 10.56 -8.44
C THR A 137 -1.16 11.66 -9.36
N GLY A 138 -2.48 11.83 -9.44
CA GLY A 138 -3.14 12.85 -10.27
C GLY A 138 -3.99 12.27 -11.41
N GLY A 139 -5.15 12.86 -11.66
CA GLY A 139 -6.07 12.46 -12.72
C GLY A 139 -5.46 12.60 -14.12
N SER A 140 -5.10 11.51 -14.78
CA SER A 140 -4.58 11.51 -16.15
C SER A 140 -4.96 10.22 -16.87
N ARG A 141 -5.08 10.29 -18.19
CA ARG A 141 -5.36 9.17 -19.07
C ARG A 141 -4.05 8.50 -19.49
N CYS A 142 -3.95 7.18 -19.32
CA CYS A 142 -2.82 6.39 -19.78
C CYS A 142 -3.24 5.51 -20.96
N ARG A 143 -2.50 5.59 -22.05
CA ARG A 143 -2.66 4.65 -23.16
C ARG A 143 -1.91 3.35 -22.81
N VAL A 144 -2.63 2.26 -22.68
CA VAL A 144 -2.05 0.99 -22.17
C VAL A 144 -2.35 -0.24 -23.02
N GLY A 145 -3.16 -0.12 -24.09
CA GLY A 145 -3.70 -1.26 -24.82
C GLY A 145 -4.88 -1.94 -24.08
N PRO A 146 -5.66 -2.78 -24.76
CA PRO A 146 -6.81 -3.44 -24.17
C PRO A 146 -6.40 -4.37 -23.02
N GLY A 147 -7.21 -4.43 -21.99
CA GLY A 147 -6.87 -5.23 -20.80
C GLY A 147 -7.91 -5.20 -19.70
N THR A 148 -7.49 -5.68 -18.53
CA THR A 148 -8.32 -5.78 -17.33
C THR A 148 -7.56 -5.27 -16.11
N ILE A 149 -8.21 -4.56 -15.23
CA ILE A 149 -7.68 -4.24 -13.90
C ILE A 149 -7.68 -5.52 -13.06
N ALA A 150 -6.51 -6.03 -12.75
CA ALA A 150 -6.38 -7.22 -11.91
C ALA A 150 -6.62 -6.89 -10.43
N ILE A 151 -6.05 -5.79 -9.95
CA ILE A 151 -6.26 -5.22 -8.61
C ILE A 151 -6.02 -3.72 -8.70
N GLY A 152 -6.97 -2.92 -8.22
CA GLY A 152 -6.89 -1.48 -8.06
C GLY A 152 -6.85 -1.05 -6.60
N THR A 153 -6.35 0.17 -6.32
CA THR A 153 -6.53 0.81 -5.03
C THR A 153 -8.00 1.21 -4.80
N ASP A 154 -8.71 1.54 -5.88
CA ASP A 154 -10.18 1.53 -5.91
C ASP A 154 -10.65 0.10 -6.21
N ARG A 155 -11.02 -0.63 -5.16
CA ARG A 155 -11.41 -2.03 -5.23
C ARG A 155 -12.69 -2.27 -6.02
N SER A 156 -13.52 -1.25 -6.20
CA SER A 156 -14.76 -1.34 -7.00
C SER A 156 -14.47 -1.55 -8.49
N ARG A 157 -13.24 -1.25 -8.92
CA ARG A 157 -12.79 -1.38 -10.30
C ARG A 157 -12.07 -2.72 -10.60
N ASP A 158 -11.91 -3.58 -9.62
CA ASP A 158 -11.30 -4.90 -9.82
C ASP A 158 -12.10 -5.70 -10.84
N GLY A 159 -11.44 -6.20 -11.89
CA GLY A 159 -12.10 -6.89 -12.99
C GLY A 159 -12.62 -5.99 -14.12
N GLU A 160 -12.57 -4.65 -13.98
CA GLU A 160 -12.95 -3.73 -15.04
C GLU A 160 -12.09 -3.95 -16.29
N THR A 161 -12.73 -4.06 -17.44
CA THR A 161 -12.08 -4.14 -18.76
C THR A 161 -11.98 -2.76 -19.39
N PHE A 162 -10.90 -2.52 -20.11
CA PHE A 162 -10.67 -1.26 -20.83
C PHE A 162 -10.10 -1.54 -22.24
N ASP A 163 -10.43 -0.68 -23.19
CA ASP A 163 -9.98 -0.77 -24.58
C ASP A 163 -8.99 0.37 -24.89
N GLY A 164 -7.74 0.14 -24.53
CA GLY A 164 -6.62 1.01 -24.91
C GLY A 164 -6.33 2.17 -23.97
N ASP A 165 -7.31 2.85 -23.43
CA ASP A 165 -7.14 3.97 -22.52
C ASP A 165 -7.65 3.66 -21.12
N LEU A 166 -6.85 3.98 -20.10
CA LEU A 166 -7.23 3.86 -18.70
C LEU A 166 -7.11 5.21 -18.00
N SER A 167 -8.20 5.68 -17.42
CA SER A 167 -8.20 6.85 -16.53
C SER A 167 -8.09 6.40 -15.09
N LEU A 168 -7.15 6.98 -14.36
CA LEU A 168 -6.97 6.76 -12.91
C LEU A 168 -7.18 8.10 -12.20
N GLY A 169 -7.81 8.09 -11.04
CA GLY A 169 -7.99 9.24 -10.17
C GLY A 169 -6.70 9.67 -9.47
N PRO A 170 -6.72 10.77 -8.69
CA PRO A 170 -5.62 11.14 -7.82
C PRO A 170 -5.30 10.01 -6.82
N TRP A 171 -4.00 9.69 -6.66
CA TRP A 171 -3.51 8.64 -5.77
C TRP A 171 -4.04 7.23 -6.08
N GLU A 172 -4.74 7.05 -7.19
CA GLU A 172 -5.19 5.75 -7.64
C GLU A 172 -4.05 4.99 -8.32
N GLY A 173 -3.98 3.69 -8.05
CA GLY A 173 -3.03 2.77 -8.66
C GLY A 173 -3.73 1.48 -9.06
N ALA A 174 -3.24 0.84 -10.13
CA ALA A 174 -3.79 -0.42 -10.61
C ALA A 174 -2.69 -1.37 -11.11
N VAL A 175 -2.91 -2.65 -10.89
CA VAL A 175 -2.19 -3.74 -11.54
C VAL A 175 -3.03 -4.21 -12.72
N LEU A 176 -2.47 -4.19 -13.91
CA LEU A 176 -3.19 -4.46 -15.16
C LEU A 176 -2.73 -5.80 -15.75
N ARG A 177 -3.68 -6.55 -16.29
CA ARG A 177 -3.43 -7.60 -17.26
C ARG A 177 -3.78 -7.07 -18.63
N VAL A 178 -2.77 -6.87 -19.49
CA VAL A 178 -2.96 -6.36 -20.85
C VAL A 178 -2.94 -7.52 -21.82
N ALA A 179 -3.88 -7.55 -22.77
CA ALA A 179 -3.94 -8.58 -23.81
C ALA A 179 -2.66 -8.57 -24.67
N ARG A 180 -2.27 -9.76 -25.15
CA ARG A 180 -1.24 -9.87 -26.18
C ARG A 180 -1.82 -9.28 -27.47
N ALA A 181 -1.05 -8.43 -28.14
CA ALA A 181 -1.36 -8.01 -29.49
C ALA A 181 -0.96 -9.12 -30.46
#